data_02e6554026645df8291860b1f66f6dec
#
_entry.id   02e6554026645df8291860b1f66f6dec
#
_cell.length_a   1.000
_cell.length_b   1.000
_cell.length_c   1.000
_cell.angle_alpha   90.00
_cell.angle_beta   90.00
_cell.angle_gamma   90.00
#
_symmetry.space_group_name_H-M   'P 1'
#
loop_
_entity.id
_entity.type
_entity.pdbx_description
1 polymer ?
#
loop_
_entity_poly.entity_id
_entity_poly.type
_entity_poly.pdbx_seq_one_letter_code
_entity_poly.pdbx_strand_id
1 'polypeptide(L)'
;MKLMVIGGGGREHAIIKKLKENPAVEKIYCLPGNGGIAADAVCVSEIGAKDIPAQVEFAKAHGIDYAVVAPDDPLALGAVDALSEAGIPCFGPDKKAAVIEASKAFAKDLMQKYNIPTAKYRVFTDAPSACAYIDAEGAPIVVKADGLALGKGVVVAQTVEEAKAAVRAMIEDKTFGQSGARVVIEEYMEGPEVSVLSFTDGETLVPMVSSMDHKRALDGDKGPNTGGMGAVAPNPYYTKEIAAECMENIFLPTIRAMRAEGRPFRGCLYFGLMLTKSGPKVVEYNCRFGDPETQAVLPLLKSDLLTVMQATTNGTLADASVEFSTDSACCVVLASEGYPQKYESGFPITMSEEAAAHCYVAGAKKDSDTLLTAGGRVLGVTAVAPTLRAAVEDAYHLAEGVDFANKYCRGDIGRAALAAREERG
;
A
#
# COMPACT_ATOMS: atom_id res chain seq x y z
N MET A 1 -13.65 -7.48 22.53
CA MET A 1 -12.21 -7.18 22.37
C MET A 1 -12.00 -5.70 22.11
N LYS A 2 -10.95 -5.13 22.69
CA LYS A 2 -10.48 -3.77 22.42
C LYS A 2 -9.31 -3.84 21.44
N LEU A 3 -9.43 -3.22 20.30
CA LEU A 3 -8.39 -3.20 19.27
C LEU A 3 -7.71 -1.83 19.19
N MET A 4 -6.46 -1.83 18.75
CA MET A 4 -5.71 -0.61 18.43
C MET A 4 -5.19 -0.70 16.99
N VAL A 5 -5.48 0.32 16.17
CA VAL A 5 -4.97 0.45 14.82
C VAL A 5 -4.03 1.65 14.76
N ILE A 6 -2.79 1.44 14.34
CA ILE A 6 -1.81 2.51 14.17
C ILE A 6 -1.87 3.01 12.73
N GLY A 7 -1.97 4.34 12.57
CA GLY A 7 -2.06 5.03 11.31
C GLY A 7 -3.28 5.94 11.21
N GLY A 8 -3.53 6.54 10.06
CA GLY A 8 -4.63 7.49 9.91
C GLY A 8 -4.97 7.80 8.44
N GLY A 9 -4.71 6.85 7.53
CA GLY A 9 -5.03 6.95 6.11
C GLY A 9 -6.29 6.20 5.70
N GLY A 10 -6.58 6.19 4.41
CA GLY A 10 -7.71 5.46 3.84
C GLY A 10 -7.60 3.95 4.02
N ARG A 11 -6.39 3.41 3.96
CA ARG A 11 -6.07 2.01 4.26
C ARG A 11 -6.50 1.65 5.69
N GLU A 12 -6.12 2.46 6.68
CA GLU A 12 -6.50 2.24 8.08
C GLU A 12 -8.00 2.31 8.26
N HIS A 13 -8.67 3.24 7.59
CA HIS A 13 -10.14 3.34 7.64
C HIS A 13 -10.80 2.08 7.06
N ALA A 14 -10.30 1.55 5.94
CA ALA A 14 -10.82 0.30 5.36
C ALA A 14 -10.60 -0.90 6.29
N ILE A 15 -9.43 -1.00 6.92
CA ILE A 15 -9.13 -2.03 7.93
C ILE A 15 -10.10 -1.91 9.12
N ILE A 16 -10.32 -0.71 9.65
CA ILE A 16 -11.21 -0.47 10.78
C ILE A 16 -12.64 -0.86 10.44
N LYS A 17 -13.18 -0.44 9.30
CA LYS A 17 -14.54 -0.82 8.87
C LYS A 17 -14.67 -2.35 8.76
N LYS A 18 -13.66 -3.02 8.23
CA LYS A 18 -13.67 -4.48 8.09
C LYS A 18 -13.55 -5.21 9.45
N LEU A 19 -12.73 -4.71 10.37
CA LEU A 19 -12.62 -5.25 11.73
C LEU A 19 -13.91 -5.11 12.54
N LYS A 20 -14.70 -4.04 12.31
CA LYS A 20 -15.99 -3.81 12.97
C LYS A 20 -17.06 -4.84 12.59
N GLU A 21 -16.91 -5.56 11.49
CA GLU A 21 -17.83 -6.64 11.12
C GLU A 21 -17.79 -7.81 12.10
N ASN A 22 -16.70 -7.98 12.86
CA ASN A 22 -16.60 -9.02 13.88
C ASN A 22 -17.34 -8.62 15.18
N PRO A 23 -18.36 -9.38 15.61
CA PRO A 23 -19.16 -9.04 16.79
C PRO A 23 -18.39 -9.08 18.12
N ALA A 24 -17.22 -9.72 18.16
CA ALA A 24 -16.36 -9.71 19.34
C ALA A 24 -15.58 -8.41 19.51
N VAL A 25 -15.56 -7.54 18.49
CA VAL A 25 -14.90 -6.23 18.53
C VAL A 25 -15.82 -5.22 19.23
N GLU A 26 -15.51 -4.89 20.47
CA GLU A 26 -16.27 -3.95 21.27
C GLU A 26 -15.85 -2.50 21.04
N LYS A 27 -14.56 -2.29 20.82
CA LYS A 27 -13.98 -0.95 20.65
C LYS A 27 -12.72 -0.98 19.84
N ILE A 28 -12.59 0.01 18.97
CA ILE A 28 -11.35 0.25 18.20
C ILE A 28 -10.83 1.64 18.56
N TYR A 29 -9.54 1.71 18.89
CA TYR A 29 -8.78 2.95 19.00
C TYR A 29 -7.89 3.10 17.76
N CYS A 30 -7.79 4.29 17.21
CA CYS A 30 -6.93 4.59 16.06
C CYS A 30 -5.93 5.69 16.40
N LEU A 31 -4.64 5.46 16.19
CA LEU A 31 -3.55 6.33 16.59
C LEU A 31 -2.73 6.78 15.37
N PRO A 32 -2.76 8.04 14.94
CA PRO A 32 -3.60 9.14 15.43
C PRO A 32 -5.04 9.11 14.92
N GLY A 33 -5.35 8.33 13.85
CA GLY A 33 -6.62 8.38 13.14
C GLY A 33 -6.76 9.62 12.26
N ASN A 34 -8.00 9.89 11.83
CA ASN A 34 -8.38 11.09 11.06
C ASN A 34 -9.84 11.47 11.32
N GLY A 35 -10.30 12.57 10.74
CA GLY A 35 -11.65 13.08 10.98
C GLY A 35 -12.79 12.14 10.54
N GLY A 36 -12.56 11.32 9.51
CA GLY A 36 -13.55 10.33 9.05
C GLY A 36 -13.53 9.04 9.87
N ILE A 37 -12.33 8.57 10.25
CA ILE A 37 -12.16 7.41 11.13
C ILE A 37 -12.88 7.62 12.47
N ALA A 38 -13.00 8.87 12.92
CA ALA A 38 -13.70 9.22 14.16
C ALA A 38 -15.18 8.82 14.19
N ALA A 39 -15.80 8.49 13.06
CA ALA A 39 -17.14 7.91 12.99
C ALA A 39 -17.17 6.40 13.31
N ASP A 40 -16.05 5.73 13.15
CA ASP A 40 -15.92 4.27 13.22
C ASP A 40 -15.05 3.79 14.40
N ALA A 41 -14.16 4.65 14.90
CA ALA A 41 -13.22 4.33 15.98
C ALA A 41 -12.96 5.55 16.86
N VAL A 42 -12.36 5.33 18.02
CA VAL A 42 -11.89 6.40 18.89
C VAL A 42 -10.51 6.84 18.41
N CYS A 43 -10.44 8.02 17.81
CA CYS A 43 -9.15 8.60 17.39
C CYS A 43 -8.41 9.19 18.58
N VAL A 44 -7.11 8.90 18.69
CA VAL A 44 -6.20 9.40 19.72
C VAL A 44 -5.16 10.27 19.02
N SER A 45 -5.58 11.46 18.65
CA SER A 45 -4.85 12.36 17.74
C SER A 45 -3.52 12.87 18.27
N GLU A 46 -3.34 12.84 19.60
CA GLU A 46 -2.12 13.25 20.30
C GLU A 46 -0.99 12.21 20.19
N ILE A 47 -1.29 10.96 19.81
CA ILE A 47 -0.28 9.91 19.67
C ILE A 47 -0.03 9.66 18.18
N GLY A 48 1.10 10.13 17.68
CA GLY A 48 1.51 9.94 16.29
C GLY A 48 1.86 8.49 15.95
N ALA A 49 1.78 8.16 14.65
CA ALA A 49 2.08 6.80 14.16
C ALA A 49 3.54 6.35 14.42
N LYS A 50 4.47 7.28 14.67
CA LYS A 50 5.89 7.01 14.98
C LYS A 50 6.23 7.08 16.47
N ASP A 51 5.29 7.46 17.31
CA ASP A 51 5.51 7.56 18.76
C ASP A 51 5.27 6.22 19.44
N ILE A 52 6.21 5.29 19.20
CA ILE A 52 6.11 3.92 19.70
C ILE A 52 6.01 3.84 21.23
N PRO A 53 6.80 4.60 22.02
CA PRO A 53 6.65 4.57 23.48
C PRO A 53 5.24 4.94 23.94
N ALA A 54 4.67 6.01 23.42
CA ALA A 54 3.32 6.44 23.77
C ALA A 54 2.25 5.41 23.33
N GLN A 55 2.44 4.75 22.18
CA GLN A 55 1.56 3.67 21.72
C GLN A 55 1.54 2.47 22.67
N VAL A 56 2.72 2.07 23.16
CA VAL A 56 2.85 0.96 24.14
C VAL A 56 2.21 1.32 25.47
N GLU A 57 2.46 2.53 25.99
CA GLU A 57 1.84 3.01 27.22
C GLU A 57 0.32 3.08 27.10
N PHE A 58 -0.17 3.63 25.99
CA PHE A 58 -1.61 3.69 25.70
C PHE A 58 -2.23 2.30 25.68
N ALA A 59 -1.61 1.35 24.98
CA ALA A 59 -2.11 0.00 24.85
C ALA A 59 -2.23 -0.71 26.22
N LYS A 60 -1.22 -0.56 27.09
CA LYS A 60 -1.25 -1.09 28.46
C LYS A 60 -2.36 -0.41 29.31
N ALA A 61 -2.43 0.91 29.29
CA ALA A 61 -3.36 1.68 30.10
C ALA A 61 -4.84 1.40 29.74
N HIS A 62 -5.11 1.09 28.46
CA HIS A 62 -6.48 0.86 27.98
C HIS A 62 -6.84 -0.64 27.87
N GLY A 63 -5.91 -1.55 28.18
CA GLY A 63 -6.12 -2.99 28.09
C GLY A 63 -6.45 -3.42 26.65
N ILE A 64 -5.57 -3.07 25.73
CA ILE A 64 -5.70 -3.47 24.32
C ILE A 64 -5.43 -4.97 24.18
N ASP A 65 -6.38 -5.69 23.58
CA ASP A 65 -6.29 -7.13 23.36
C ASP A 65 -5.47 -7.50 22.11
N TYR A 66 -5.51 -6.63 21.08
CA TYR A 66 -4.84 -6.87 19.81
C TYR A 66 -4.56 -5.55 19.08
N ALA A 67 -3.39 -5.44 18.44
CA ALA A 67 -3.00 -4.27 17.69
C ALA A 67 -2.77 -4.58 16.20
N VAL A 68 -2.97 -3.57 15.34
CA VAL A 68 -2.66 -3.61 13.91
C VAL A 68 -1.75 -2.43 13.59
N VAL A 69 -0.53 -2.72 13.14
CA VAL A 69 0.40 -1.69 12.66
C VAL A 69 0.30 -1.61 11.15
N ALA A 70 -0.39 -0.58 10.66
CA ALA A 70 -0.76 -0.51 9.25
C ALA A 70 0.26 0.22 8.36
N PRO A 71 0.94 1.33 8.76
CA PRO A 71 1.90 2.04 7.92
C PRO A 71 3.31 1.44 7.98
N ASP A 72 4.10 1.75 6.96
CA ASP A 72 5.50 1.33 6.79
C ASP A 72 6.47 1.90 7.84
N ASP A 73 6.40 3.20 8.12
CA ASP A 73 7.30 3.88 9.07
C ASP A 73 7.33 3.22 10.46
N PRO A 74 6.19 3.03 11.17
CA PRO A 74 6.20 2.39 12.48
C PRO A 74 6.65 0.92 12.43
N LEU A 75 6.38 0.20 11.34
CA LEU A 75 6.89 -1.17 11.12
C LEU A 75 8.42 -1.17 11.05
N ALA A 76 8.99 -0.29 10.23
CA ALA A 76 10.44 -0.14 10.09
C ALA A 76 11.13 0.36 11.38
N LEU A 77 10.41 1.11 12.21
CA LEU A 77 10.90 1.58 13.51
C LEU A 77 10.80 0.53 14.62
N GLY A 78 10.01 -0.56 14.44
CA GLY A 78 9.90 -1.65 15.41
C GLY A 78 8.69 -1.55 16.34
N ALA A 79 7.58 -0.97 15.88
CA ALA A 79 6.36 -0.89 16.68
C ALA A 79 5.81 -2.27 17.06
N VAL A 80 5.88 -3.25 16.14
CA VAL A 80 5.45 -4.63 16.40
C VAL A 80 6.32 -5.28 17.47
N ASP A 81 7.65 -5.07 17.42
CA ASP A 81 8.58 -5.58 18.42
C ASP A 81 8.23 -5.03 19.81
N ALA A 82 8.07 -3.71 19.93
CA ALA A 82 7.80 -3.05 21.20
C ALA A 82 6.43 -3.44 21.80
N LEU A 83 5.39 -3.57 20.98
CA LEU A 83 4.06 -4.03 21.43
C LEU A 83 4.11 -5.49 21.87
N SER A 84 4.80 -6.36 21.12
CA SER A 84 4.93 -7.78 21.44
C SER A 84 5.73 -8.00 22.74
N GLU A 85 6.82 -7.26 22.95
CA GLU A 85 7.59 -7.25 24.20
C GLU A 85 6.74 -6.78 25.39
N ALA A 86 5.77 -5.91 25.13
CA ALA A 86 4.80 -5.45 26.13
C ALA A 86 3.66 -6.45 26.40
N GLY A 87 3.65 -7.61 25.70
CA GLY A 87 2.62 -8.65 25.82
C GLY A 87 1.35 -8.37 25.02
N ILE A 88 1.39 -7.48 24.04
CA ILE A 88 0.25 -7.13 23.19
C ILE A 88 0.41 -7.80 21.82
N PRO A 89 -0.43 -8.81 21.48
CA PRO A 89 -0.40 -9.45 20.17
C PRO A 89 -0.64 -8.42 19.06
N CYS A 90 0.12 -8.52 17.96
CA CYS A 90 0.14 -7.46 16.97
C CYS A 90 0.23 -8.03 15.55
N PHE A 91 -0.59 -7.52 14.64
CA PHE A 91 -0.49 -7.78 13.21
C PHE A 91 0.51 -6.84 12.54
N GLY A 92 1.47 -7.43 11.87
CA GLY A 92 2.53 -6.75 11.12
C GLY A 92 3.87 -7.45 11.30
N PRO A 93 4.82 -7.25 10.37
CA PRO A 93 6.17 -7.79 10.51
C PRO A 93 6.94 -7.08 11.62
N ASP A 94 7.88 -7.81 12.23
CA ASP A 94 8.87 -7.20 13.10
C ASP A 94 9.83 -6.29 12.31
N LYS A 95 10.63 -5.51 13.00
CA LYS A 95 11.60 -4.59 12.39
C LYS A 95 12.58 -5.31 11.45
N LYS A 96 12.97 -6.54 11.79
CA LYS A 96 13.91 -7.31 10.97
C LYS A 96 13.30 -7.73 9.65
N ALA A 97 12.03 -8.09 9.62
CA ALA A 97 11.31 -8.48 8.40
C ALA A 97 10.85 -7.25 7.59
N ALA A 98 10.49 -6.15 8.26
CA ALA A 98 10.08 -4.89 7.59
C ALA A 98 11.19 -4.29 6.70
N VAL A 99 12.44 -4.72 6.84
CA VAL A 99 13.56 -4.31 5.99
C VAL A 99 13.29 -4.59 4.50
N ILE A 100 12.44 -5.55 4.17
CA ILE A 100 12.11 -5.89 2.78
C ILE A 100 11.48 -4.70 2.01
N GLU A 101 10.80 -3.78 2.70
CA GLU A 101 10.35 -2.49 2.16
C GLU A 101 11.30 -1.35 2.53
N ALA A 102 11.82 -1.35 3.76
CA ALA A 102 12.65 -0.27 4.28
C ALA A 102 14.00 -0.14 3.58
N SER A 103 14.47 -1.17 2.86
CA SER A 103 15.66 -1.13 2.01
C SER A 103 15.42 -1.85 0.69
N LYS A 104 15.37 -1.08 -0.40
CA LYS A 104 15.25 -1.63 -1.76
C LYS A 104 16.51 -2.40 -2.16
N ALA A 105 17.68 -1.97 -1.68
CA ALA A 105 18.93 -2.68 -1.89
C ALA A 105 18.88 -4.07 -1.24
N PHE A 106 18.42 -4.18 0.02
CA PHE A 106 18.23 -5.48 0.66
C PHE A 106 17.25 -6.37 -0.12
N ALA A 107 16.11 -5.83 -0.55
CA ALA A 107 15.11 -6.58 -1.32
C ALA A 107 15.69 -7.11 -2.63
N LYS A 108 16.49 -6.29 -3.34
CA LYS A 108 17.16 -6.68 -4.58
C LYS A 108 18.21 -7.76 -4.34
N ASP A 109 19.05 -7.60 -3.33
CA ASP A 109 20.08 -8.59 -2.97
C ASP A 109 19.45 -9.92 -2.56
N LEU A 110 18.32 -9.88 -1.82
CA LEU A 110 17.52 -11.06 -1.49
C LEU A 110 17.02 -11.77 -2.74
N MET A 111 16.38 -11.02 -3.67
CA MET A 111 15.86 -11.57 -4.90
C MET A 111 16.96 -12.19 -5.78
N GLN A 112 18.11 -11.53 -5.89
CA GLN A 112 19.26 -12.05 -6.63
C GLN A 112 19.81 -13.33 -5.99
N LYS A 113 20.00 -13.34 -4.67
CA LYS A 113 20.54 -14.49 -3.92
C LYS A 113 19.68 -15.74 -4.04
N TYR A 114 18.36 -15.55 -4.07
CA TYR A 114 17.40 -16.66 -4.10
C TYR A 114 16.74 -16.89 -5.47
N ASN A 115 17.28 -16.27 -6.52
CA ASN A 115 16.81 -16.39 -7.91
C ASN A 115 15.33 -16.01 -8.08
N ILE A 116 14.84 -15.02 -7.35
CA ILE A 116 13.48 -14.47 -7.50
C ILE A 116 13.48 -13.48 -8.66
N PRO A 117 12.58 -13.65 -9.67
CA PRO A 117 12.56 -12.78 -10.85
C PRO A 117 12.34 -11.30 -10.51
N THR A 118 13.27 -10.44 -10.92
CA THR A 118 13.20 -8.98 -10.76
C THR A 118 14.02 -8.30 -11.85
N ALA A 119 13.93 -6.96 -11.92
CA ALA A 119 14.76 -6.14 -12.81
C ALA A 119 16.26 -6.30 -12.52
N LYS A 120 17.08 -6.31 -13.56
CA LYS A 120 18.53 -6.14 -13.42
C LYS A 120 18.82 -4.83 -12.67
N TYR A 121 19.76 -4.82 -11.73
CA TYR A 121 20.00 -3.67 -10.88
C TYR A 121 21.46 -3.53 -10.47
N ARG A 122 21.79 -2.32 -10.00
CA ARG A 122 23.00 -2.02 -9.25
C ARG A 122 22.75 -0.99 -8.15
N VAL A 123 23.52 -1.07 -7.09
CA VAL A 123 23.44 -0.16 -5.94
C VAL A 123 24.67 0.75 -5.92
N PHE A 124 24.44 2.04 -5.66
CA PHE A 124 25.48 3.05 -5.62
C PHE A 124 25.35 3.93 -4.38
N THR A 125 26.49 4.36 -3.83
CA THR A 125 26.60 5.28 -2.69
C THR A 125 27.24 6.61 -3.07
N ASP A 126 27.69 6.75 -4.33
CA ASP A 126 28.27 7.97 -4.85
C ASP A 126 27.71 8.29 -6.25
N ALA A 127 27.55 9.57 -6.54
CA ALA A 127 26.97 10.03 -7.78
C ALA A 127 27.89 9.82 -9.01
N PRO A 128 29.22 9.99 -8.95
CA PRO A 128 30.08 9.73 -10.09
C PRO A 128 29.99 8.30 -10.63
N SER A 129 30.08 7.29 -9.75
CA SER A 129 29.95 5.88 -10.15
C SER A 129 28.57 5.54 -10.70
N ALA A 130 27.52 6.07 -10.09
CA ALA A 130 26.14 5.91 -10.56
C ALA A 130 25.93 6.54 -11.93
N CYS A 131 26.45 7.75 -12.17
CA CYS A 131 26.37 8.43 -13.46
C CYS A 131 27.14 7.68 -14.55
N ALA A 132 28.33 7.16 -14.25
CA ALA A 132 29.12 6.35 -15.19
C ALA A 132 28.38 5.06 -15.59
N TYR A 133 27.67 4.42 -14.64
CA TYR A 133 26.84 3.26 -14.95
C TYR A 133 25.65 3.63 -15.85
N ILE A 134 24.98 4.76 -15.60
CA ILE A 134 23.89 5.25 -16.45
C ILE A 134 24.41 5.55 -17.88
N ASP A 135 25.60 6.13 -18.01
CA ASP A 135 26.21 6.36 -19.34
C ASP A 135 26.43 5.06 -20.11
N ALA A 136 26.79 3.99 -19.42
CA ALA A 136 27.03 2.69 -20.04
C ALA A 136 25.75 1.93 -20.40
N GLU A 137 24.71 1.98 -19.54
CA GLU A 137 23.45 1.26 -19.75
C GLU A 137 22.49 2.03 -20.68
N GLY A 138 22.53 3.38 -20.65
CA GLY A 138 21.62 4.24 -21.41
C GLY A 138 20.26 4.44 -20.71
N ALA A 139 19.27 4.88 -21.51
CA ALA A 139 17.89 5.10 -21.06
C ALA A 139 16.90 4.45 -22.06
N PRO A 140 15.64 4.12 -21.66
CA PRO A 140 15.06 4.40 -20.35
C PRO A 140 15.64 3.54 -19.21
N ILE A 141 15.69 4.11 -17.99
CA ILE A 141 16.27 3.49 -16.81
C ILE A 141 15.53 3.97 -15.54
N VAL A 142 15.55 3.19 -14.45
CA VAL A 142 14.86 3.55 -13.23
C VAL A 142 15.86 3.83 -12.12
N VAL A 143 15.71 4.99 -11.46
CA VAL A 143 16.52 5.40 -10.30
C VAL A 143 15.64 5.44 -9.07
N LYS A 144 16.02 4.70 -8.02
CA LYS A 144 15.25 4.61 -6.77
C LYS A 144 16.12 4.98 -5.57
N ALA A 145 15.62 5.83 -4.68
CA ALA A 145 16.19 5.99 -3.35
C ALA A 145 16.01 4.68 -2.56
N ASP A 146 17.03 4.25 -1.83
CA ASP A 146 17.02 2.94 -1.15
C ASP A 146 15.97 2.84 -0.04
N GLY A 147 15.82 3.86 0.81
CA GLY A 147 14.93 3.85 1.96
C GLY A 147 13.48 4.21 1.64
N LEU A 148 12.68 4.33 2.72
CA LEU A 148 11.29 4.80 2.64
C LEU A 148 11.26 6.25 2.16
N ALA A 149 10.47 6.52 1.13
CA ALA A 149 10.35 7.85 0.51
C ALA A 149 8.90 8.16 0.08
N LEU A 150 7.89 7.53 0.70
CA LEU A 150 6.46 7.76 0.48
C LEU A 150 6.06 7.68 -1.01
N GLY A 151 6.64 6.74 -1.77
CA GLY A 151 6.39 6.58 -3.21
C GLY A 151 7.03 7.65 -4.10
N LYS A 152 7.72 8.67 -3.53
CA LYS A 152 8.32 9.78 -4.27
C LYS A 152 9.78 9.55 -4.63
N GLY A 153 10.43 8.55 -4.05
CA GLY A 153 11.84 8.22 -4.27
C GLY A 153 12.12 7.39 -5.52
N VAL A 154 11.25 7.40 -6.52
CA VAL A 154 11.40 6.63 -7.77
C VAL A 154 11.27 7.55 -8.98
N VAL A 155 12.27 7.53 -9.83
CA VAL A 155 12.30 8.26 -11.12
C VAL A 155 12.46 7.27 -12.25
N VAL A 156 11.45 7.20 -13.12
CA VAL A 156 11.53 6.47 -14.40
C VAL A 156 12.06 7.44 -15.44
N ALA A 157 13.37 7.44 -15.62
CA ALA A 157 14.06 8.39 -16.49
C ALA A 157 13.99 7.94 -17.95
N GLN A 158 13.53 8.83 -18.81
CA GLN A 158 13.46 8.60 -20.26
C GLN A 158 14.75 8.98 -20.97
N THR A 159 15.61 9.79 -20.33
CA THR A 159 16.91 10.21 -20.84
C THR A 159 18.02 9.98 -19.81
N VAL A 160 19.26 9.88 -20.30
CA VAL A 160 20.45 9.77 -19.45
C VAL A 160 20.59 10.98 -18.52
N GLU A 161 20.31 12.17 -19.05
CA GLU A 161 20.37 13.43 -18.30
C GLU A 161 19.38 13.46 -17.13
N GLU A 162 18.15 13.01 -17.38
CA GLU A 162 17.10 12.89 -16.34
C GLU A 162 17.53 11.91 -15.24
N ALA A 163 18.08 10.75 -15.63
CA ALA A 163 18.56 9.75 -14.68
C ALA A 163 19.72 10.28 -13.82
N LYS A 164 20.69 10.96 -14.43
CA LYS A 164 21.81 11.59 -13.71
C LYS A 164 21.35 12.71 -12.77
N ALA A 165 20.40 13.52 -13.20
CA ALA A 165 19.81 14.55 -12.35
C ALA A 165 19.13 13.94 -11.13
N ALA A 166 18.37 12.83 -11.30
CA ALA A 166 17.75 12.11 -10.19
C ALA A 166 18.79 11.56 -9.20
N VAL A 167 19.88 10.96 -9.69
CA VAL A 167 20.98 10.47 -8.83
C VAL A 167 21.58 11.59 -7.99
N ARG A 168 21.90 12.74 -8.62
CA ARG A 168 22.49 13.88 -7.91
C ARG A 168 21.54 14.45 -6.87
N ALA A 169 20.25 14.63 -7.22
CA ALA A 169 19.23 15.08 -6.28
C ALA A 169 19.11 14.16 -5.06
N MET A 170 19.19 12.85 -5.26
CA MET A 170 19.08 11.88 -4.17
C MET A 170 20.33 11.84 -3.29
N ILE A 171 21.53 11.70 -3.89
CA ILE A 171 22.80 11.48 -3.18
C ILE A 171 23.43 12.78 -2.72
N GLU A 172 23.57 13.77 -3.61
CA GLU A 172 24.29 15.01 -3.34
C GLU A 172 23.42 16.04 -2.63
N ASP A 173 22.20 16.30 -3.17
CA ASP A 173 21.26 17.27 -2.60
C ASP A 173 20.47 16.70 -1.39
N LYS A 174 20.58 15.40 -1.14
CA LYS A 174 19.92 14.67 -0.03
C LYS A 174 18.41 14.91 0.05
N THR A 175 17.74 15.00 -1.10
CA THR A 175 16.30 15.29 -1.20
C THR A 175 15.44 14.36 -0.31
N PHE A 176 15.89 13.11 -0.08
CA PHE A 176 15.24 12.13 0.78
C PHE A 176 16.03 11.82 2.08
N GLY A 177 16.92 12.72 2.50
CA GLY A 177 17.75 12.53 3.69
C GLY A 177 18.53 11.23 3.65
N GLN A 178 18.49 10.45 4.73
CA GLN A 178 19.20 9.15 4.81
C GLN A 178 18.67 8.10 3.81
N SER A 179 17.38 8.16 3.43
CA SER A 179 16.80 7.26 2.45
C SER A 179 17.42 7.41 1.06
N GLY A 180 17.96 8.59 0.72
CA GLY A 180 18.66 8.87 -0.53
C GLY A 180 20.19 8.68 -0.48
N ALA A 181 20.76 8.27 0.66
CA ALA A 181 22.20 8.05 0.82
C ALA A 181 22.73 6.90 -0.07
N ARG A 182 21.86 6.01 -0.49
CA ARG A 182 22.10 4.99 -1.52
C ARG A 182 21.01 5.07 -2.58
N VAL A 183 21.35 4.75 -3.81
CA VAL A 183 20.41 4.61 -4.90
C VAL A 183 20.50 3.22 -5.50
N VAL A 184 19.35 2.70 -5.91
CA VAL A 184 19.22 1.48 -6.69
C VAL A 184 18.87 1.89 -8.11
N ILE A 185 19.70 1.52 -9.06
CA ILE A 185 19.48 1.76 -10.50
C ILE A 185 19.04 0.45 -11.13
N GLU A 186 17.89 0.46 -11.80
CA GLU A 186 17.27 -0.74 -12.36
C GLU A 186 17.02 -0.59 -13.86
N GLU A 187 17.06 -1.71 -14.58
CA GLU A 187 16.54 -1.74 -15.94
C GLU A 187 15.07 -1.33 -15.98
N TYR A 188 14.69 -0.62 -17.02
CA TYR A 188 13.28 -0.32 -17.26
C TYR A 188 12.56 -1.57 -17.73
N MET A 189 11.50 -1.94 -17.02
CA MET A 189 10.62 -3.07 -17.38
C MET A 189 9.34 -2.56 -18.04
N GLU A 190 8.84 -3.29 -19.02
CA GLU A 190 7.60 -2.99 -19.72
C GLU A 190 6.57 -4.11 -19.49
N GLY A 191 5.33 -3.71 -19.26
CA GLY A 191 4.19 -4.61 -19.09
C GLY A 191 3.12 -4.03 -18.18
N PRO A 192 1.98 -4.70 -18.04
CA PRO A 192 0.98 -4.35 -17.04
C PRO A 192 1.50 -4.54 -15.62
N GLU A 193 1.23 -3.57 -14.74
CA GLU A 193 1.48 -3.71 -13.31
C GLU A 193 0.35 -4.47 -12.63
N VAL A 194 0.72 -5.27 -11.64
CA VAL A 194 -0.20 -6.04 -10.80
C VAL A 194 0.23 -5.91 -9.35
N SER A 195 -0.73 -5.62 -8.48
CA SER A 195 -0.55 -5.63 -7.04
C SER A 195 -1.20 -6.88 -6.45
N VAL A 196 -0.43 -7.67 -5.71
CA VAL A 196 -0.95 -8.83 -4.97
C VAL A 196 -0.57 -8.69 -3.50
N LEU A 197 -1.56 -8.41 -2.67
CA LEU A 197 -1.42 -8.43 -1.22
C LEU A 197 -1.56 -9.88 -0.75
N SER A 198 -0.80 -10.28 0.26
CA SER A 198 -0.85 -11.66 0.75
C SER A 198 -0.74 -11.69 2.27
N PHE A 199 -1.60 -12.47 2.92
CA PHE A 199 -1.37 -12.84 4.32
C PHE A 199 -0.25 -13.87 4.39
N THR A 200 0.65 -13.76 5.35
CA THR A 200 1.65 -14.79 5.63
C THR A 200 2.06 -14.80 7.09
N ASP A 201 2.19 -15.99 7.64
CA ASP A 201 2.72 -16.25 8.99
C ASP A 201 4.21 -16.63 9.00
N GLY A 202 4.87 -16.50 7.85
CA GLY A 202 6.28 -16.84 7.63
C GLY A 202 6.52 -18.26 7.09
N GLU A 203 5.49 -19.10 7.04
CA GLU A 203 5.49 -20.45 6.46
C GLU A 203 4.42 -20.63 5.39
N THR A 204 3.20 -20.25 5.74
CA THR A 204 2.05 -20.24 4.84
C THR A 204 1.89 -18.85 4.23
N LEU A 205 1.51 -18.83 2.95
CA LEU A 205 1.17 -17.60 2.24
C LEU A 205 -0.18 -17.76 1.54
N VAL A 206 -1.09 -16.81 1.79
CA VAL A 206 -2.43 -16.78 1.20
C VAL A 206 -2.59 -15.47 0.44
N PRO A 207 -2.51 -15.48 -0.91
CA PRO A 207 -2.74 -14.29 -1.72
C PRO A 207 -4.18 -13.82 -1.63
N MET A 208 -4.36 -12.51 -1.60
CA MET A 208 -5.66 -11.86 -1.74
C MET A 208 -6.01 -11.70 -3.22
N VAL A 209 -7.20 -11.20 -3.50
CA VAL A 209 -7.59 -10.81 -4.86
C VAL A 209 -6.59 -9.80 -5.40
N SER A 210 -6.12 -10.02 -6.63
CA SER A 210 -5.18 -9.10 -7.30
C SER A 210 -5.83 -7.74 -7.56
N SER A 211 -5.03 -6.68 -7.58
CA SER A 211 -5.52 -5.33 -7.88
C SER A 211 -4.63 -4.62 -8.90
N MET A 212 -5.19 -3.56 -9.49
CA MET A 212 -4.49 -2.63 -10.35
C MET A 212 -4.59 -1.24 -9.74
N ASP A 213 -3.45 -0.69 -9.36
CA ASP A 213 -3.32 0.69 -8.89
C ASP A 213 -3.12 1.65 -10.07
N HIS A 214 -3.50 2.91 -9.89
CA HIS A 214 -3.33 4.00 -10.84
C HIS A 214 -2.42 5.06 -10.22
N LYS A 215 -1.10 4.91 -10.42
CA LYS A 215 -0.08 5.69 -9.72
C LYS A 215 0.09 7.13 -10.20
N ARG A 216 -0.24 7.42 -11.46
CA ARG A 216 -0.08 8.76 -12.02
C ARG A 216 -1.22 9.69 -11.62
N ALA A 217 -0.88 10.97 -11.42
CA ALA A 217 -1.82 11.97 -10.93
C ALA A 217 -2.94 12.30 -11.92
N LEU A 218 -2.68 12.25 -13.22
CA LEU A 218 -3.58 12.73 -14.27
C LEU A 218 -4.05 11.60 -15.19
N ASP A 219 -5.17 11.83 -15.86
CA ASP A 219 -5.74 10.92 -16.86
C ASP A 219 -4.73 10.53 -17.93
N GLY A 220 -4.87 9.30 -18.44
CA GLY A 220 -3.97 8.74 -19.44
C GLY A 220 -2.57 8.43 -18.91
N ASP A 221 -2.45 8.16 -17.60
CA ASP A 221 -1.21 7.89 -16.90
C ASP A 221 -0.15 8.99 -17.09
N LYS A 222 -0.59 10.24 -17.00
CA LYS A 222 0.23 11.44 -17.11
C LYS A 222 0.50 12.09 -15.75
N GLY A 223 1.41 13.05 -15.74
CA GLY A 223 1.78 13.79 -14.55
C GLY A 223 2.71 13.01 -13.61
N PRO A 224 2.95 13.52 -12.39
CA PRO A 224 3.86 12.90 -11.44
C PRO A 224 3.28 11.61 -10.83
N ASN A 225 4.17 10.77 -10.28
CA ASN A 225 3.76 9.64 -9.44
C ASN A 225 3.12 10.12 -8.14
N THR A 226 2.17 9.36 -7.67
CA THR A 226 1.41 9.61 -6.42
C THR A 226 1.45 8.36 -5.53
N GLY A 227 0.76 8.40 -4.41
CA GLY A 227 0.47 7.22 -3.60
C GLY A 227 -0.60 6.28 -4.19
N GLY A 228 -1.19 6.65 -5.34
CA GLY A 228 -2.31 5.96 -5.99
C GLY A 228 -3.55 6.85 -6.07
N MET A 229 -4.15 6.94 -7.26
CA MET A 229 -5.35 7.74 -7.55
C MET A 229 -6.62 6.90 -7.65
N GLY A 230 -6.48 5.61 -7.47
CA GLY A 230 -7.56 4.64 -7.48
C GLY A 230 -7.05 3.23 -7.73
N ALA A 231 -7.88 2.26 -7.40
CA ALA A 231 -7.56 0.85 -7.62
C ALA A 231 -8.81 0.07 -8.06
N VAL A 232 -8.58 -0.95 -8.87
CA VAL A 232 -9.63 -1.92 -9.22
C VAL A 232 -9.18 -3.33 -8.84
N ALA A 233 -10.12 -4.19 -8.48
CA ALA A 233 -9.91 -5.59 -8.16
C ALA A 233 -11.08 -6.44 -8.72
N PRO A 234 -10.81 -7.64 -9.30
CA PRO A 234 -9.49 -8.20 -9.61
C PRO A 234 -8.80 -7.51 -10.80
N ASN A 235 -7.47 -7.63 -10.86
CA ASN A 235 -6.69 -7.19 -12.01
C ASN A 235 -6.88 -8.15 -13.19
N PRO A 236 -7.39 -7.71 -14.36
CA PRO A 236 -7.71 -8.60 -15.47
C PRO A 236 -6.50 -9.23 -16.16
N TYR A 237 -5.32 -8.65 -15.99
CA TYR A 237 -4.07 -9.21 -16.51
C TYR A 237 -3.55 -10.40 -15.69
N TYR A 238 -3.99 -10.54 -14.43
CA TYR A 238 -3.53 -11.58 -13.51
C TYR A 238 -4.38 -12.83 -13.64
N THR A 239 -4.03 -13.69 -14.62
CA THR A 239 -4.72 -14.96 -14.90
C THR A 239 -4.36 -16.04 -13.88
N LYS A 240 -5.08 -17.15 -13.89
CA LYS A 240 -4.78 -18.30 -13.01
C LYS A 240 -3.39 -18.90 -13.28
N GLU A 241 -2.96 -18.89 -14.54
CA GLU A 241 -1.65 -19.37 -14.96
C GLU A 241 -0.53 -18.49 -14.42
N ILE A 242 -0.69 -17.17 -14.55
CA ILE A 242 0.23 -16.17 -13.99
C ILE A 242 0.24 -16.26 -12.45
N ALA A 243 -0.91 -16.46 -11.83
CA ALA A 243 -0.99 -16.64 -10.38
C ALA A 243 -0.22 -17.86 -9.90
N ALA A 244 -0.33 -18.99 -10.62
CA ALA A 244 0.43 -20.22 -10.32
C ALA A 244 1.94 -19.99 -10.50
N GLU A 245 2.35 -19.33 -11.59
CA GLU A 245 3.75 -18.96 -11.83
C GLU A 245 4.30 -18.03 -10.74
N CYS A 246 3.55 -17.00 -10.34
CA CYS A 246 3.94 -16.10 -9.25
C CYS A 246 4.06 -16.84 -7.91
N MET A 247 3.15 -17.78 -7.63
CA MET A 247 3.21 -18.57 -6.40
C MET A 247 4.49 -19.40 -6.34
N GLU A 248 4.82 -20.12 -7.43
CA GLU A 248 5.96 -21.01 -7.50
C GLU A 248 7.30 -20.28 -7.55
N ASN A 249 7.40 -19.22 -8.38
CA ASN A 249 8.68 -18.58 -8.69
C ASN A 249 8.96 -17.30 -7.89
N ILE A 250 7.92 -16.69 -7.26
CA ILE A 250 8.06 -15.43 -6.55
C ILE A 250 7.61 -15.55 -5.10
N PHE A 251 6.35 -15.91 -4.83
CA PHE A 251 5.76 -15.76 -3.50
C PHE A 251 6.36 -16.73 -2.48
N LEU A 252 6.32 -18.03 -2.77
CA LEU A 252 6.91 -19.04 -1.88
C LEU A 252 8.43 -18.89 -1.77
N PRO A 253 9.20 -18.65 -2.86
CA PRO A 253 10.62 -18.32 -2.73
C PRO A 253 10.90 -17.11 -1.83
N THR A 254 10.08 -16.05 -1.90
CA THR A 254 10.28 -14.85 -1.07
C THR A 254 10.15 -15.16 0.42
N ILE A 255 9.07 -15.83 0.86
CA ILE A 255 8.90 -16.13 2.29
C ILE A 255 9.96 -17.12 2.81
N ARG A 256 10.36 -18.08 1.97
CA ARG A 256 11.45 -19.02 2.29
C ARG A 256 12.79 -18.29 2.40
N ALA A 257 13.08 -17.35 1.50
CA ALA A 257 14.27 -16.53 1.53
C ALA A 257 14.33 -15.67 2.80
N MET A 258 13.23 -14.99 3.14
CA MET A 258 13.15 -14.18 4.37
C MET A 258 13.40 -15.04 5.62
N ARG A 259 12.84 -16.24 5.67
CA ARG A 259 13.09 -17.18 6.78
C ARG A 259 14.56 -17.65 6.83
N ALA A 260 15.14 -17.97 5.68
CA ALA A 260 16.55 -18.39 5.57
C ALA A 260 17.52 -17.29 6.01
N GLU A 261 17.16 -16.01 5.82
CA GLU A 261 17.90 -14.86 6.33
C GLU A 261 17.65 -14.56 7.83
N GLY A 262 16.90 -15.42 8.55
CA GLY A 262 16.56 -15.21 9.95
C GLY A 262 15.59 -14.05 10.18
N ARG A 263 14.75 -13.74 9.19
CA ARG A 263 13.78 -12.64 9.14
C ARG A 263 12.40 -13.14 8.70
N PRO A 264 11.79 -14.15 9.38
CA PRO A 264 10.50 -14.67 8.97
C PRO A 264 9.45 -13.56 8.93
N PHE A 265 8.79 -13.40 7.79
CA PHE A 265 7.82 -12.32 7.61
C PHE A 265 6.43 -12.77 8.07
N ARG A 266 5.82 -12.04 9.00
CA ARG A 266 4.44 -12.25 9.45
C ARG A 266 3.64 -10.97 9.24
N GLY A 267 2.47 -11.06 8.60
CA GLY A 267 1.64 -9.91 8.32
C GLY A 267 1.09 -9.88 6.89
N CYS A 268 0.92 -8.68 6.34
CA CYS A 268 0.57 -8.48 4.96
C CYS A 268 1.84 -8.16 4.14
N LEU A 269 2.22 -9.09 3.26
CA LEU A 269 3.29 -8.86 2.29
C LEU A 269 2.67 -8.50 0.94
N TYR A 270 2.98 -7.32 0.46
CA TYR A 270 2.53 -6.81 -0.83
C TYR A 270 3.60 -7.05 -1.87
N PHE A 271 3.23 -7.68 -2.97
CA PHE A 271 4.03 -7.90 -4.15
C PHE A 271 3.60 -6.95 -5.26
N GLY A 272 4.45 -5.97 -5.59
CA GLY A 272 4.33 -5.16 -6.81
C GLY A 272 4.99 -5.91 -7.97
N LEU A 273 4.22 -6.28 -8.96
CA LEU A 273 4.67 -7.11 -10.09
C LEU A 273 4.55 -6.35 -11.41
N MET A 274 5.45 -6.64 -12.33
CA MET A 274 5.36 -6.30 -13.75
C MET A 274 5.22 -7.58 -14.56
N LEU A 275 4.19 -7.68 -15.37
CA LEU A 275 3.99 -8.81 -16.27
C LEU A 275 4.74 -8.55 -17.58
N THR A 276 6.01 -8.94 -17.61
CA THR A 276 6.89 -8.73 -18.77
C THR A 276 6.71 -9.84 -19.82
N LYS A 277 7.26 -9.63 -21.00
CA LYS A 277 7.30 -10.66 -22.06
C LYS A 277 8.04 -11.95 -21.65
N SER A 278 8.92 -11.87 -20.65
CA SER A 278 9.66 -12.99 -20.09
C SER A 278 9.06 -13.59 -18.82
N GLY A 279 7.81 -13.25 -18.50
CA GLY A 279 7.11 -13.67 -17.30
C GLY A 279 7.00 -12.57 -16.24
N PRO A 280 6.34 -12.85 -15.11
CA PRO A 280 6.17 -11.91 -14.02
C PRO A 280 7.51 -11.63 -13.32
N LYS A 281 7.77 -10.37 -13.01
CA LYS A 281 8.94 -9.91 -12.25
C LYS A 281 8.51 -8.99 -11.12
N VAL A 282 9.21 -9.08 -9.98
CA VAL A 282 8.99 -8.18 -8.85
C VAL A 282 9.54 -6.79 -9.15
N VAL A 283 8.69 -5.78 -9.02
CA VAL A 283 9.05 -4.35 -9.07
C VAL A 283 9.51 -3.88 -7.70
N GLU A 284 8.71 -4.23 -6.67
CA GLU A 284 8.95 -3.87 -5.28
C GLU A 284 8.15 -4.77 -4.32
N TYR A 285 8.58 -4.78 -3.07
CA TYR A 285 7.80 -5.30 -1.94
C TYR A 285 7.34 -4.15 -1.07
N ASN A 286 6.16 -4.33 -0.44
CA ASN A 286 5.77 -3.51 0.70
C ASN A 286 5.43 -4.43 1.88
N CYS A 287 5.83 -4.03 3.08
CA CYS A 287 5.69 -4.84 4.30
C CYS A 287 4.33 -4.65 5.00
N ARG A 288 3.33 -4.16 4.28
CA ARG A 288 2.03 -3.72 4.79
C ARG A 288 0.96 -3.75 3.69
N PHE A 289 -0.28 -3.53 4.10
CA PHE A 289 -1.38 -3.29 3.17
C PHE A 289 -1.11 -2.08 2.26
N GLY A 290 -1.57 -2.14 1.00
CA GLY A 290 -1.50 -1.03 0.03
C GLY A 290 -2.53 0.07 0.32
N ASP A 291 -2.34 1.22 -0.28
CA ASP A 291 -3.28 2.35 -0.25
C ASP A 291 -3.24 3.07 -1.60
N PRO A 292 -4.22 2.91 -2.52
CA PRO A 292 -5.62 2.58 -2.23
C PRO A 292 -6.02 1.10 -2.49
N GLU A 293 -5.13 0.16 -2.70
CA GLU A 293 -5.48 -1.23 -3.02
C GLU A 293 -6.35 -1.87 -1.93
N THR A 294 -6.07 -1.59 -0.65
CA THR A 294 -6.83 -2.11 0.49
C THR A 294 -8.30 -1.73 0.41
N GLN A 295 -8.61 -0.52 -0.03
CA GLN A 295 -9.97 -0.01 -0.18
C GLN A 295 -10.76 -0.74 -1.28
N ALA A 296 -10.07 -1.39 -2.24
CA ALA A 296 -10.70 -2.22 -3.27
C ALA A 296 -10.71 -3.72 -2.89
N VAL A 297 -9.66 -4.21 -2.20
CA VAL A 297 -9.48 -5.64 -1.91
C VAL A 297 -10.26 -6.09 -0.67
N LEU A 298 -10.21 -5.34 0.44
CA LEU A 298 -10.89 -5.76 1.68
C LEU A 298 -12.41 -5.84 1.58
N PRO A 299 -13.11 -4.99 0.82
CA PRO A 299 -14.55 -5.18 0.61
C PRO A 299 -14.94 -6.52 -0.04
N LEU A 300 -14.02 -7.14 -0.76
CA LEU A 300 -14.21 -8.46 -1.39
C LEU A 300 -13.90 -9.62 -0.44
N LEU A 301 -13.27 -9.38 0.71
CA LEU A 301 -12.96 -10.42 1.70
C LEU A 301 -14.26 -10.87 2.40
N LYS A 302 -14.59 -12.17 2.28
CA LYS A 302 -15.74 -12.81 2.96
C LYS A 302 -15.39 -13.30 4.34
N SER A 303 -14.16 -13.76 4.53
CA SER A 303 -13.67 -14.24 5.82
C SER A 303 -13.54 -13.09 6.82
N ASP A 304 -13.67 -13.39 8.09
CA ASP A 304 -13.46 -12.42 9.17
C ASP A 304 -11.99 -11.96 9.22
N LEU A 305 -11.78 -10.67 9.03
CA LEU A 305 -10.42 -10.08 8.96
C LEU A 305 -9.65 -10.26 10.27
N LEU A 306 -10.31 -10.09 11.42
CA LEU A 306 -9.65 -10.24 12.73
C LEU A 306 -9.17 -11.68 12.93
N THR A 307 -9.99 -12.67 12.60
CA THR A 307 -9.63 -14.09 12.66
C THR A 307 -8.42 -14.40 11.78
N VAL A 308 -8.40 -13.91 10.54
CA VAL A 308 -7.27 -14.11 9.63
C VAL A 308 -6.00 -13.42 10.14
N MET A 309 -6.11 -12.20 10.67
CA MET A 309 -4.97 -11.49 11.25
C MET A 309 -4.42 -12.21 12.49
N GLN A 310 -5.28 -12.72 13.35
CA GLN A 310 -4.87 -13.51 14.52
C GLN A 310 -4.20 -14.84 14.11
N ALA A 311 -4.74 -15.54 13.13
CA ALA A 311 -4.10 -16.74 12.57
C ALA A 311 -2.71 -16.45 12.00
N THR A 312 -2.56 -15.31 11.30
CA THR A 312 -1.26 -14.83 10.80
C THR A 312 -0.27 -14.57 11.94
N THR A 313 -0.70 -13.88 13.00
CA THR A 313 0.15 -13.57 14.16
C THR A 313 0.55 -14.83 14.92
N ASN A 314 -0.38 -15.78 15.07
CA ASN A 314 -0.18 -16.99 15.86
C ASN A 314 0.55 -18.11 15.11
N GLY A 315 0.80 -17.99 13.80
CA GLY A 315 1.43 -19.03 12.99
C GLY A 315 0.48 -20.20 12.67
N THR A 316 -0.81 -19.94 12.58
CA THR A 316 -1.86 -20.92 12.30
C THR A 316 -2.64 -20.62 11.02
N LEU A 317 -2.04 -19.85 10.11
CA LEU A 317 -2.69 -19.43 8.88
C LEU A 317 -3.01 -20.62 7.95
N ALA A 318 -2.26 -21.72 8.05
CA ALA A 318 -2.53 -22.95 7.31
C ALA A 318 -3.88 -23.58 7.65
N ASP A 319 -4.38 -23.35 8.87
CA ASP A 319 -5.65 -23.88 9.36
C ASP A 319 -6.83 -22.91 9.12
N ALA A 320 -6.54 -21.69 8.67
CA ALA A 320 -7.53 -20.66 8.42
C ALA A 320 -8.11 -20.77 7.01
N SER A 321 -9.45 -20.66 6.91
CA SER A 321 -10.10 -20.47 5.60
C SER A 321 -10.13 -18.99 5.27
N VAL A 322 -9.52 -18.61 4.13
CA VAL A 322 -9.54 -17.23 3.63
C VAL A 322 -10.24 -17.20 2.28
N GLU A 323 -11.43 -16.62 2.26
CA GLU A 323 -12.31 -16.60 1.11
C GLU A 323 -12.59 -15.17 0.65
N PHE A 324 -12.62 -14.96 -0.66
CA PHE A 324 -12.99 -13.71 -1.30
C PHE A 324 -14.25 -13.87 -2.16
N SER A 325 -14.99 -12.77 -2.34
CA SER A 325 -16.08 -12.69 -3.32
C SER A 325 -15.54 -12.83 -4.74
N THR A 326 -16.38 -13.33 -5.63
CA THR A 326 -16.16 -13.32 -7.08
C THR A 326 -16.53 -11.99 -7.73
N ASP A 327 -17.07 -11.05 -6.96
CA ASP A 327 -17.39 -9.70 -7.40
C ASP A 327 -16.14 -8.89 -7.77
N SER A 328 -16.36 -7.72 -8.30
CA SER A 328 -15.32 -6.75 -8.60
C SER A 328 -15.50 -5.50 -7.73
N ALA A 329 -14.40 -4.82 -7.47
CA ALA A 329 -14.40 -3.56 -6.73
C ALA A 329 -13.64 -2.47 -7.50
N CYS A 330 -14.08 -1.23 -7.34
CA CYS A 330 -13.37 -0.04 -7.82
C CYS A 330 -13.33 1.00 -6.70
N CYS A 331 -12.13 1.50 -6.40
CA CYS A 331 -11.91 2.63 -5.52
C CYS A 331 -11.45 3.83 -6.35
N VAL A 332 -12.16 4.94 -6.30
CA VAL A 332 -11.80 6.22 -6.91
C VAL A 332 -11.31 7.15 -5.81
N VAL A 333 -10.08 7.65 -5.92
CA VAL A 333 -9.51 8.59 -4.94
C VAL A 333 -9.91 10.01 -5.32
N LEU A 334 -10.53 10.72 -4.35
CA LEU A 334 -10.79 12.15 -4.42
C LEU A 334 -9.64 12.87 -3.71
N ALA A 335 -8.93 13.70 -4.46
CA ALA A 335 -7.74 14.41 -4.01
C ALA A 335 -7.96 15.93 -4.03
N SER A 336 -7.12 16.65 -3.29
CA SER A 336 -6.99 18.10 -3.41
C SER A 336 -6.28 18.44 -4.72
N GLU A 337 -6.82 19.37 -5.50
CA GLU A 337 -6.20 19.83 -6.74
C GLU A 337 -4.77 20.31 -6.49
N GLY A 338 -3.84 19.90 -7.36
CA GLY A 338 -2.41 20.12 -7.21
C GLY A 338 -1.63 18.99 -6.54
N TYR A 339 -2.31 18.01 -5.92
CA TYR A 339 -1.65 16.80 -5.40
C TYR A 339 -0.92 16.04 -6.53
N PRO A 340 0.28 15.49 -6.34
CA PRO A 340 1.05 15.33 -5.09
C PRO A 340 2.01 16.49 -4.77
N GLN A 341 1.95 17.59 -5.51
CA GLN A 341 2.82 18.75 -5.34
C GLN A 341 2.23 19.71 -4.30
N LYS A 342 1.92 20.95 -4.68
CA LYS A 342 1.34 21.98 -3.80
C LYS A 342 -0.18 21.97 -3.95
N TYR A 343 -0.88 21.86 -2.83
CA TYR A 343 -2.34 21.93 -2.76
C TYR A 343 -2.79 22.72 -1.53
N GLU A 344 -3.99 23.26 -1.60
CA GLU A 344 -4.66 23.92 -0.47
C GLU A 344 -5.52 22.90 0.28
N SER A 345 -5.77 23.17 1.57
CA SER A 345 -6.60 22.34 2.44
C SER A 345 -7.43 23.22 3.39
N GLY A 346 -8.29 22.61 4.19
CA GLY A 346 -9.20 23.32 5.09
C GLY A 346 -10.58 23.57 4.50
N PHE A 347 -10.89 22.98 3.36
CA PHE A 347 -12.22 23.10 2.73
C PHE A 347 -13.22 22.14 3.36
N PRO A 348 -14.47 22.58 3.62
CA PRO A 348 -15.55 21.71 4.08
C PRO A 348 -15.82 20.58 3.07
N ILE A 349 -15.99 19.39 3.60
CA ILE A 349 -16.36 18.19 2.82
C ILE A 349 -17.83 17.92 3.09
N THR A 350 -18.64 17.85 2.02
CA THR A 350 -20.01 17.41 2.09
C THR A 350 -20.16 16.06 1.41
N MET A 351 -20.99 15.20 1.96
CA MET A 351 -21.24 13.85 1.42
C MET A 351 -22.72 13.54 1.51
N SER A 352 -23.28 12.92 0.46
CA SER A 352 -24.59 12.27 0.56
C SER A 352 -24.49 11.09 1.55
N GLU A 353 -25.61 10.69 2.14
CA GLU A 353 -25.65 9.54 3.06
C GLU A 353 -25.19 8.24 2.37
N GLU A 354 -25.56 8.06 1.11
CA GLU A 354 -25.14 6.94 0.29
C GLU A 354 -23.63 6.93 0.08
N ALA A 355 -23.04 8.05 -0.36
CA ALA A 355 -21.61 8.16 -0.59
C ALA A 355 -20.81 7.96 0.70
N ALA A 356 -21.28 8.48 1.84
CA ALA A 356 -20.61 8.37 3.13
C ALA A 356 -20.43 6.89 3.58
N ALA A 357 -21.41 6.04 3.28
CA ALA A 357 -21.33 4.60 3.59
C ALA A 357 -20.19 3.90 2.81
N HIS A 358 -19.84 4.41 1.62
CA HIS A 358 -18.87 3.85 0.69
C HIS A 358 -17.50 4.56 0.71
N CYS A 359 -17.32 5.52 1.63
CA CYS A 359 -16.08 6.29 1.73
C CYS A 359 -15.06 5.69 2.70
N TYR A 360 -13.81 5.78 2.32
CA TYR A 360 -12.64 5.57 3.17
C TYR A 360 -11.86 6.87 3.27
N VAL A 361 -11.99 7.54 4.40
CA VAL A 361 -11.41 8.88 4.60
C VAL A 361 -9.93 8.77 4.95
N ALA A 362 -9.12 9.61 4.31
CA ALA A 362 -7.67 9.69 4.47
C ALA A 362 -7.24 11.07 4.96
N GLY A 363 -7.03 12.01 4.05
CA GLY A 363 -6.55 13.35 4.36
C GLY A 363 -7.68 14.29 4.78
N ALA A 364 -8.34 14.01 5.89
CA ALA A 364 -9.37 14.90 6.44
C ALA A 364 -9.29 15.02 7.96
N LYS A 365 -9.66 16.16 8.50
CA LYS A 365 -9.78 16.45 9.94
C LYS A 365 -11.18 16.88 10.29
N LYS A 366 -11.60 16.60 11.51
CA LYS A 366 -12.88 17.11 12.04
C LYS A 366 -12.63 18.40 12.79
N ASP A 367 -13.44 19.42 12.49
CA ASP A 367 -13.50 20.67 13.23
C ASP A 367 -14.96 20.86 13.66
N SER A 368 -15.21 20.73 14.96
CA SER A 368 -16.56 20.63 15.52
C SER A 368 -17.35 19.52 14.83
N ASP A 369 -18.42 19.83 14.11
CA ASP A 369 -19.21 18.87 13.35
C ASP A 369 -18.89 18.81 11.84
N THR A 370 -17.94 19.63 11.40
CA THR A 370 -17.57 19.73 9.98
C THR A 370 -16.31 18.93 9.68
N LEU A 371 -16.35 18.11 8.63
CA LEU A 371 -15.19 17.44 8.09
C LEU A 371 -14.49 18.39 7.10
N LEU A 372 -13.20 18.62 7.30
CA LEU A 372 -12.38 19.52 6.46
C LEU A 372 -11.28 18.73 5.75
N THR A 373 -10.93 19.12 4.52
CA THR A 373 -9.75 18.59 3.84
C THR A 373 -8.48 18.92 4.63
N ALA A 374 -7.56 17.94 4.74
CA ALA A 374 -6.31 18.08 5.50
C ALA A 374 -5.13 17.36 4.85
N GLY A 375 -5.29 16.86 3.63
CA GLY A 375 -4.24 16.12 2.92
C GLY A 375 -4.44 16.14 1.41
N GLY A 376 -3.46 15.57 0.69
CA GLY A 376 -3.50 15.48 -0.77
C GLY A 376 -4.56 14.51 -1.24
N ARG A 377 -4.49 13.22 -0.83
CA ARG A 377 -5.59 12.28 -1.01
C ARG A 377 -6.56 12.46 0.15
N VAL A 378 -7.77 12.94 -0.15
CA VAL A 378 -8.76 13.32 0.87
C VAL A 378 -9.54 12.09 1.32
N LEU A 379 -10.08 11.32 0.37
CA LEU A 379 -10.78 10.07 0.64
C LEU A 379 -10.83 9.19 -0.64
N GLY A 380 -11.11 7.90 -0.46
CA GLY A 380 -11.46 6.98 -1.54
C GLY A 380 -12.94 6.63 -1.47
N VAL A 381 -13.59 6.57 -2.61
CA VAL A 381 -14.97 6.09 -2.77
C VAL A 381 -14.93 4.73 -3.43
N THR A 382 -15.52 3.71 -2.81
CA THR A 382 -15.45 2.33 -3.29
C THR A 382 -16.83 1.75 -3.55
N ALA A 383 -16.98 1.14 -4.72
CA ALA A 383 -18.13 0.30 -5.04
C ALA A 383 -17.72 -1.15 -5.27
N VAL A 384 -18.62 -2.07 -4.94
CA VAL A 384 -18.51 -3.51 -5.21
C VAL A 384 -19.71 -3.93 -6.05
N ALA A 385 -19.46 -4.63 -7.15
CA ALA A 385 -20.51 -5.09 -8.05
C ALA A 385 -20.13 -6.44 -8.71
N PRO A 386 -21.09 -7.19 -9.26
CA PRO A 386 -20.82 -8.48 -9.91
C PRO A 386 -19.85 -8.38 -11.11
N THR A 387 -19.72 -7.22 -11.72
CA THR A 387 -18.80 -6.98 -12.84
C THR A 387 -17.93 -5.78 -12.61
N LEU A 388 -16.72 -5.78 -13.19
CA LEU A 388 -15.82 -4.64 -13.07
C LEU A 388 -16.41 -3.36 -13.68
N ARG A 389 -17.16 -3.48 -14.78
CA ARG A 389 -17.83 -2.34 -15.41
C ARG A 389 -18.82 -1.68 -14.44
N ALA A 390 -19.70 -2.48 -13.85
CA ALA A 390 -20.66 -1.95 -12.86
C ALA A 390 -19.94 -1.35 -11.64
N ALA A 391 -18.92 -2.01 -11.10
CA ALA A 391 -18.15 -1.47 -9.97
C ALA A 391 -17.50 -0.10 -10.30
N VAL A 392 -16.99 0.08 -11.52
CA VAL A 392 -16.42 1.36 -11.97
C VAL A 392 -17.52 2.43 -12.11
N GLU A 393 -18.62 2.11 -12.78
CA GLU A 393 -19.74 3.03 -12.97
C GLU A 393 -20.34 3.47 -11.62
N ASP A 394 -20.58 2.53 -10.71
CA ASP A 394 -21.11 2.78 -9.37
C ASP A 394 -20.14 3.62 -8.52
N ALA A 395 -18.83 3.34 -8.58
CA ALA A 395 -17.83 4.12 -7.84
C ALA A 395 -17.79 5.59 -8.28
N TYR A 396 -17.88 5.87 -9.57
CA TYR A 396 -17.96 7.24 -10.08
C TYR A 396 -19.28 7.92 -9.71
N HIS A 397 -20.39 7.21 -9.80
CA HIS A 397 -21.71 7.74 -9.39
C HIS A 397 -21.70 8.13 -7.90
N LEU A 398 -21.17 7.26 -7.03
CA LEU A 398 -21.00 7.56 -5.60
C LEU A 398 -20.06 8.75 -5.37
N ALA A 399 -18.99 8.89 -6.16
CA ALA A 399 -18.03 10.00 -6.07
C ALA A 399 -18.65 11.37 -6.41
N GLU A 400 -19.72 11.42 -7.22
CA GLU A 400 -20.50 12.63 -7.45
C GLU A 400 -21.20 13.10 -6.17
N GLY A 401 -21.56 12.18 -5.27
CA GLY A 401 -22.17 12.47 -3.98
C GLY A 401 -21.23 13.08 -2.92
N VAL A 402 -19.94 13.29 -3.26
CA VAL A 402 -18.96 13.93 -2.38
C VAL A 402 -18.49 15.24 -3.00
N ASP A 403 -18.47 16.33 -2.23
CA ASP A 403 -17.99 17.62 -2.71
C ASP A 403 -17.10 18.35 -1.71
N PHE A 404 -16.09 19.07 -2.24
CA PHE A 404 -15.24 20.06 -1.56
C PHE A 404 -14.59 20.97 -2.62
N ALA A 405 -14.26 22.21 -2.26
CA ALA A 405 -13.98 23.31 -3.19
C ALA A 405 -12.90 23.02 -4.26
N ASN A 406 -11.85 22.27 -3.91
CA ASN A 406 -10.76 21.92 -4.83
C ASN A 406 -10.71 20.41 -5.11
N LYS A 407 -11.86 19.77 -5.22
CA LYS A 407 -11.97 18.34 -5.52
C LYS A 407 -11.40 18.02 -6.89
N TYR A 408 -10.51 17.03 -6.92
CA TYR A 408 -9.97 16.44 -8.13
C TYR A 408 -10.02 14.91 -8.04
N CYS A 409 -10.35 14.24 -9.13
CA CYS A 409 -10.17 12.80 -9.29
C CYS A 409 -9.84 12.50 -10.76
N ARG A 410 -9.21 11.37 -11.01
CA ARG A 410 -9.02 10.87 -12.38
C ARG A 410 -10.35 10.37 -12.92
N GLY A 411 -10.62 10.65 -14.20
CA GLY A 411 -11.81 10.20 -14.94
C GLY A 411 -11.64 8.85 -15.64
N ASP A 412 -10.49 8.21 -15.49
CA ASP A 412 -10.12 7.00 -16.25
C ASP A 412 -9.74 5.79 -15.37
N ILE A 413 -10.05 5.82 -14.06
CA ILE A 413 -9.82 4.69 -13.16
C ILE A 413 -10.60 3.46 -13.68
N GLY A 414 -9.88 2.35 -13.86
CA GLY A 414 -10.44 1.11 -14.39
C GLY A 414 -10.53 1.02 -15.91
N ARG A 415 -10.33 2.10 -16.67
CA ARG A 415 -10.45 2.09 -18.14
C ARG A 415 -9.54 1.05 -18.80
N ALA A 416 -8.25 1.00 -18.43
CA ALA A 416 -7.30 0.02 -18.94
C ALA A 416 -7.69 -1.41 -18.58
N ALA A 417 -8.21 -1.62 -17.38
CA ALA A 417 -8.69 -2.92 -16.93
C ALA A 417 -9.94 -3.38 -17.70
N LEU A 418 -10.86 -2.48 -18.01
CA LEU A 418 -12.05 -2.78 -18.84
C LEU A 418 -11.64 -3.15 -20.27
N ALA A 419 -10.74 -2.37 -20.88
CA ALA A 419 -10.23 -2.68 -22.23
C ALA A 419 -9.55 -4.05 -22.29
N ALA A 420 -8.73 -4.39 -21.28
CA ALA A 420 -8.07 -5.69 -21.21
C ALA A 420 -9.04 -6.88 -21.09
N ARG A 421 -10.20 -6.68 -20.46
CA ARG A 421 -11.26 -7.72 -20.41
C ARG A 421 -11.95 -7.91 -21.75
N GLU A 422 -12.21 -6.83 -22.48
CA GLU A 422 -12.85 -6.87 -23.81
C GLU A 422 -11.98 -7.56 -24.86
N GLU A 423 -10.63 -7.39 -24.78
CA GLU A 423 -9.70 -8.04 -25.70
C GLU A 423 -9.56 -9.57 -25.46
N ARG A 424 -9.97 -10.06 -24.28
CA ARG A 424 -9.82 -11.48 -23.87
C ARG A 424 -11.14 -12.26 -23.88
N GLY A 425 -12.27 -11.60 -24.00
CA GLY A 425 -13.61 -12.22 -24.06
C GLY A 425 -14.06 -12.44 -25.49
#